data_b5d1076c871a5612fa40ece7fdae4ab7
#
_entry.id   b5d1076c871a5612fa40ece7fdae4ab7
#
_cell.length_a   1.000
_cell.length_b   1.000
_cell.length_c   1.000
_cell.angle_alpha   90.00
_cell.angle_beta   90.00
_cell.angle_gamma   90.00
#
_symmetry.space_group_name_H-M   'P 1'
#
loop_
_entity.id
_entity.type
_entity.pdbx_description
1 polymer ?
#
loop_
_entity_poly.entity_id
_entity_poly.type
_entity_poly.pdbx_seq_one_letter_code
_entity_poly.pdbx_strand_id
1 'polypeptide(L)'
;MVWDQLTTGETEKINKALPVVILLCATEQHGPHLPLSTDRNIGEHFLQELNRILENEVVLLPTIPIGCSEHHMDFSGSLTLKHNTFKIL
;
A
#
# COMPACT_ATOMS: atom_id res chain seq x y z
N MET A 1 -4.90 -13.35 -2.43
CA MET A 1 -4.30 -13.28 -3.80
C MET A 1 -3.64 -11.92 -3.99
N VAL A 2 -2.44 -11.90 -4.52
CA VAL A 2 -1.71 -10.67 -4.82
C VAL A 2 -1.97 -10.29 -6.28
N TRP A 3 -2.71 -9.21 -6.48
CA TRP A 3 -3.30 -8.82 -7.77
C TRP A 3 -2.29 -8.69 -8.91
N ASP A 4 -1.20 -7.99 -8.69
CA ASP A 4 -0.20 -7.72 -9.75
C ASP A 4 0.70 -8.93 -10.09
N GLN A 5 0.53 -10.03 -9.38
CA GLN A 5 1.16 -11.31 -9.71
C GLN A 5 0.27 -12.21 -10.57
N LEU A 6 -0.98 -11.80 -10.81
CA LEU A 6 -1.93 -12.53 -11.64
C LEU A 6 -1.85 -12.11 -13.09
N THR A 7 -2.11 -13.04 -13.98
CA THR A 7 -2.31 -12.75 -15.41
C THR A 7 -3.74 -12.26 -15.67
N THR A 8 -3.95 -11.62 -16.81
CA THR A 8 -5.31 -11.21 -17.24
C THR A 8 -6.28 -12.40 -17.25
N GLY A 9 -5.84 -13.56 -17.76
CA GLY A 9 -6.67 -14.75 -17.79
C GLY A 9 -7.07 -15.26 -16.40
N GLU A 10 -6.17 -15.16 -15.43
CA GLU A 10 -6.47 -15.51 -14.04
C GLU A 10 -7.43 -14.51 -13.40
N THR A 11 -7.27 -13.21 -13.66
CA THR A 11 -8.17 -12.19 -13.10
C THR A 11 -9.61 -12.30 -13.63
N GLU A 12 -9.79 -12.78 -14.85
CA GLU A 12 -11.12 -13.00 -15.42
C GLU A 12 -11.93 -14.08 -14.68
N LYS A 13 -11.23 -15.02 -14.03
CA LYS A 13 -11.83 -16.17 -13.34
C LYS A 13 -12.10 -15.90 -11.85
N ILE A 14 -11.65 -14.77 -11.32
CA ILE A 14 -11.82 -14.44 -9.90
C ILE A 14 -13.28 -14.16 -9.58
N ASN A 15 -13.72 -14.67 -8.42
CA ASN A 15 -15.03 -14.34 -7.87
C ASN A 15 -15.10 -12.82 -7.59
N LYS A 16 -16.01 -12.13 -8.27
CA LYS A 16 -16.16 -10.67 -8.18
C LYS A 16 -16.74 -10.20 -6.83
N ALA A 17 -17.18 -11.11 -5.98
CA ALA A 17 -17.67 -10.79 -4.64
C ALA A 17 -16.56 -10.79 -3.57
N LEU A 18 -15.33 -11.12 -3.91
CA LEU A 18 -14.22 -11.11 -2.96
C LEU A 18 -13.90 -9.69 -2.47
N PRO A 19 -13.61 -9.53 -1.19
CA PRO A 19 -13.11 -8.25 -0.69
C PRO A 19 -11.78 -7.88 -1.31
N VAL A 20 -11.60 -6.59 -1.58
CA VAL A 20 -10.39 -6.02 -2.14
C VAL A 20 -9.74 -5.14 -1.10
N VAL A 21 -8.45 -5.35 -0.87
CA VAL A 21 -7.66 -4.58 0.11
C VAL A 21 -6.58 -3.80 -0.62
N ILE A 22 -6.45 -2.52 -0.28
CA ILE A 22 -5.38 -1.66 -0.74
C ILE A 22 -4.68 -1.05 0.46
N LEU A 23 -3.34 -1.12 0.46
CA LEU A 23 -2.54 -0.44 1.48
C LEU A 23 -2.22 0.98 1.01
N LEU A 24 -2.62 1.95 1.83
CA LEU A 24 -2.19 3.35 1.68
C LEU A 24 -1.20 3.64 2.79
N CYS A 25 -0.03 4.15 2.45
CA CYS A 25 1.01 4.47 3.41
C CYS A 25 1.80 5.70 2.96
N ALA A 26 2.71 6.16 3.82
CA ALA A 26 3.56 7.30 3.53
C ALA A 26 5.00 6.86 3.25
N THR A 27 5.71 7.69 2.50
CA THR A 27 7.17 7.67 2.38
C THR A 27 7.66 8.96 3.00
N GLU A 28 8.05 8.89 4.27
CA GLU A 28 8.35 10.07 5.08
C GLU A 28 9.45 9.79 6.11
N GLN A 29 10.03 10.85 6.63
CA GLN A 29 11.06 10.73 7.65
C GLN A 29 10.55 9.99 8.90
N HIS A 30 11.40 9.14 9.47
CA HIS A 30 11.17 8.40 10.70
C HIS A 30 12.39 8.47 11.62
N GLY A 31 12.99 9.66 11.74
CA GLY A 31 14.23 9.86 12.47
C GLY A 31 15.47 9.42 11.69
N PRO A 32 16.67 9.59 12.29
CA PRO A 32 17.93 9.39 11.56
C PRO A 32 18.30 7.93 11.30
N HIS A 33 17.61 6.97 11.91
CA HIS A 33 18.00 5.55 11.87
C HIS A 33 16.97 4.62 11.22
N LEU A 34 15.75 5.09 11.02
CA LEU A 34 14.71 4.29 10.35
C LEU A 34 14.57 4.70 8.88
N PRO A 35 14.25 3.76 7.98
CA PRO A 35 14.09 4.06 6.57
C PRO A 35 12.83 4.89 6.29
N LEU A 36 12.83 5.62 5.19
CA LEU A 36 11.66 6.36 4.70
C LEU A 36 10.47 5.44 4.40
N SER A 37 10.74 4.16 4.14
CA SER A 37 9.74 3.13 3.86
C SER A 37 9.18 2.46 5.13
N THR A 38 9.40 3.00 6.31
CA THR A 38 9.00 2.36 7.58
C THR A 38 7.50 2.02 7.60
N ASP A 39 6.63 2.97 7.24
CA ASP A 39 5.18 2.73 7.22
C ASP A 39 4.81 1.64 6.22
N ARG A 40 5.40 1.67 5.02
CA ARG A 40 5.16 0.66 4.00
C ARG A 40 5.61 -0.72 4.45
N ASN A 41 6.78 -0.82 5.06
CA ASN A 41 7.31 -2.09 5.54
C ASN A 41 6.40 -2.73 6.60
N ILE A 42 5.88 -1.93 7.50
CA ILE A 42 4.91 -2.38 8.52
C ILE A 42 3.61 -2.83 7.85
N GLY A 43 3.05 -2.02 6.98
CA GLY A 43 1.79 -2.33 6.31
C GLY A 43 1.88 -3.55 5.40
N GLU A 44 2.95 -3.69 4.63
CA GLU A 44 3.18 -4.84 3.77
C GLU A 44 3.38 -6.13 4.56
N HIS A 45 3.96 -6.06 5.75
CA HIS A 45 4.03 -7.20 6.66
C HIS A 45 2.61 -7.69 7.03
N PHE A 46 1.71 -6.78 7.38
CA PHE A 46 0.31 -7.13 7.65
C PHE A 46 -0.40 -7.71 6.43
N LEU A 47 -0.14 -7.17 5.24
CA LEU A 47 -0.71 -7.72 4.00
C LEU A 47 -0.22 -9.16 3.74
N GLN A 48 1.05 -9.43 3.98
CA GLN A 48 1.61 -10.78 3.83
C GLN A 48 0.93 -11.77 4.79
N GLU A 49 0.73 -11.38 6.04
CA GLU A 49 0.02 -12.22 7.02
C GLU A 49 -1.46 -12.41 6.64
N LEU A 50 -2.11 -11.36 6.16
CA LEU A 50 -3.48 -11.44 5.67
C LEU A 50 -3.60 -12.43 4.51
N ASN A 51 -2.67 -12.35 3.54
CA ASN A 51 -2.63 -13.27 2.40
C ASN A 51 -2.38 -14.71 2.83
N ARG A 52 -1.51 -14.90 3.82
CA ARG A 52 -1.21 -16.24 4.36
C ARG A 52 -2.44 -16.87 5.03
N ILE A 53 -3.23 -16.08 5.74
CA ILE A 53 -4.41 -16.57 6.49
C ILE A 53 -5.60 -16.77 5.56
N LEU A 54 -5.87 -15.82 4.67
CA LEU A 54 -7.08 -15.79 3.84
C LEU A 54 -6.87 -16.32 2.41
N GLU A 55 -5.63 -16.46 1.97
CA GLU A 55 -5.27 -17.02 0.65
C GLU A 55 -6.17 -16.49 -0.49
N ASN A 56 -7.05 -17.35 -0.99
CA ASN A 56 -7.91 -17.05 -2.13
C ASN A 56 -9.24 -16.34 -1.75
N GLU A 57 -9.39 -15.94 -0.49
CA GLU A 57 -10.61 -15.28 0.00
C GLU A 57 -10.49 -13.74 0.01
N VAL A 58 -9.35 -13.19 -0.42
CA VAL A 58 -9.09 -11.74 -0.46
C VAL A 58 -8.21 -11.40 -1.65
N VAL A 59 -8.44 -10.23 -2.22
CA VAL A 59 -7.59 -9.67 -3.29
C VAL A 59 -6.79 -8.51 -2.73
N LEU A 60 -5.47 -8.57 -2.85
CA LEU A 60 -4.56 -7.52 -2.40
C LEU A 60 -4.05 -6.73 -3.60
N LEU A 61 -4.38 -5.44 -3.65
CA LEU A 61 -3.90 -4.52 -4.69
C LEU A 61 -2.48 -4.04 -4.38
N PRO A 62 -1.78 -3.51 -5.40
CA PRO A 62 -0.50 -2.85 -5.17
C PRO A 62 -0.62 -1.70 -4.16
N THR A 63 0.42 -1.55 -3.34
CA THR A 63 0.49 -0.48 -2.34
C THR A 63 0.61 0.88 -2.99
N ILE A 64 -0.08 1.89 -2.44
CA ILE A 64 0.15 3.30 -2.75
C ILE A 64 1.06 3.87 -1.66
N PRO A 65 2.37 4.14 -1.96
CA PRO A 65 3.35 4.45 -0.94
C PRO A 65 3.56 5.95 -0.69
N ILE A 66 2.70 6.81 -1.19
CA ILE A 66 2.79 8.26 -1.02
C ILE A 66 1.45 8.77 -0.53
N GLY A 67 1.45 9.38 0.65
CA GLY A 67 0.27 10.00 1.27
C GLY A 67 0.41 11.50 1.42
N CYS A 68 -0.25 12.07 2.41
CA CYS A 68 -0.18 13.49 2.76
C CYS A 68 0.75 13.66 3.96
N SER A 69 2.00 14.06 3.69
CA SER A 69 3.09 14.18 4.68
C SER A 69 3.65 15.59 4.74
N GLU A 70 2.83 16.62 4.53
CA GLU A 70 3.26 18.03 4.50
C GLU A 70 3.97 18.45 5.78
N HIS A 71 3.54 17.94 6.93
CA HIS A 71 4.13 18.20 8.25
C HIS A 71 5.54 17.60 8.43
N HIS A 72 5.99 16.76 7.51
CA HIS A 72 7.33 16.16 7.49
C HIS A 72 8.25 16.73 6.40
N MET A 73 7.79 17.73 5.63
CA MET A 73 8.53 18.20 4.45
C MET A 73 9.78 19.02 4.79
N ASP A 74 9.95 19.47 6.03
CA ASP A 74 11.20 20.11 6.51
C ASP A 74 12.35 19.11 6.67
N PHE A 75 12.06 17.81 6.60
CA PHE A 75 13.06 16.75 6.69
C PHE A 75 13.37 16.21 5.30
N SER A 76 14.66 15.93 5.05
CA SER A 76 15.11 15.36 3.79
C SER A 76 14.47 14.00 3.50
N GLY A 77 14.09 13.77 2.27
CA GLY A 77 13.62 12.49 1.76
C GLY A 77 12.11 12.24 1.84
N SER A 78 11.35 13.02 2.61
CA SER A 78 9.90 12.88 2.68
C SER A 78 9.24 13.21 1.34
N LEU A 79 8.23 12.43 0.97
CA LEU A 79 7.39 12.66 -0.21
C LEU A 79 5.97 12.98 0.24
N THR A 80 5.30 13.89 -0.46
CA THR A 80 3.92 14.23 -0.16
C THR A 80 3.08 14.51 -1.40
N LEU A 81 1.81 14.18 -1.31
CA LEU A 81 0.78 14.71 -2.20
C LEU A 81 0.03 15.81 -1.46
N LYS A 82 -0.50 16.78 -2.20
CA LYS A 82 -1.48 17.73 -1.66
C LYS A 82 -2.79 16.99 -1.37
N HIS A 83 -3.54 17.45 -0.36
CA HIS A 83 -4.81 16.83 0.01
C HIS A 83 -5.78 16.68 -1.17
N ASN A 84 -5.92 17.71 -2.01
CA ASN A 84 -6.79 17.63 -3.18
C ASN A 84 -6.32 16.60 -4.21
N THR A 85 -5.01 16.47 -4.41
CA THR A 85 -4.43 15.45 -5.30
C THR A 85 -4.70 14.05 -4.75
N PHE A 86 -4.51 13.85 -3.46
CA PHE A 86 -4.76 12.56 -2.81
C PHE A 86 -6.23 12.13 -2.90
N LYS A 87 -7.16 13.08 -2.76
CA LYS A 87 -8.61 12.81 -2.85
C LYS A 87 -9.06 12.29 -4.20
N ILE A 88 -8.38 12.66 -5.28
CA ILE A 88 -8.74 12.25 -6.65
C ILE A 88 -7.97 11.03 -7.14
N LEU A 89 -7.08 10.50 -6.32
CA LEU A 89 -6.44 9.22 -6.59
C LEU A 89 -7.49 8.11 -6.50
#